data_1cfc8702a79df958a0c77415e5f400b2
#
_entry.id   1cfc8702a79df958a0c77415e5f400b2
#
_cell.length_a   1.000
_cell.length_b   1.000
_cell.length_c   1.000
_cell.angle_alpha   90.00
_cell.angle_beta   90.00
_cell.angle_gamma   90.00
#
_symmetry.space_group_name_H-M   'P 1'
#
loop_
_entity.id
_entity.type
_entity.pdbx_description
1 polymer ?
#
loop_
_entity_poly.entity_id
_entity_poly.type
_entity_poly.pdbx_seq_one_letter_code
_entity_poly.pdbx_strand_id
1 'polypeptide(L)'
;KEQVWALQLEWLIRRHFENKNRLHPQGIKNLSLIFIDRVANYMSPERPIIKQLFEQKYREVYAEFNDGKQPSDSDILATQGFYFAKTTQGEYTDKEDACRKNKEIFDEILHNKQRLLSFESPIEFIFSHSALGVGWDNPNVFGIATLNESYSENKKRQEIGRGLRICVNQSGERVYDNYETPEEEQINQLTIVPNETYETFAR
;
A
#
# COMPACT_ATOMS: atom_id res chain seq x y z
N LYS A 1 1.75 5.71 -20.11
CA LYS A 1 1.27 5.84 -18.73
C LYS A 1 1.04 4.48 -18.08
N GLU A 2 0.24 3.59 -18.70
CA GLU A 2 -0.06 2.24 -18.18
C GLU A 2 1.20 1.39 -17.98
N GLN A 3 2.16 1.44 -18.92
CA GLN A 3 3.45 0.74 -18.80
C GLN A 3 4.29 1.24 -17.62
N VAL A 4 4.28 2.56 -17.37
CA VAL A 4 4.96 3.15 -16.22
C VAL A 4 4.31 2.69 -14.93
N TRP A 5 2.99 2.71 -14.84
CA TRP A 5 2.25 2.18 -13.68
C TRP A 5 2.54 0.70 -13.43
N ALA A 6 2.60 -0.11 -14.49
CA ALA A 6 2.93 -1.53 -14.37
C ALA A 6 4.32 -1.73 -13.75
N LEU A 7 5.32 -0.98 -14.21
CA LEU A 7 6.69 -1.04 -13.66
C LEU A 7 6.75 -0.55 -12.21
N GLN A 8 6.07 0.55 -11.89
CA GLN A 8 6.00 1.07 -10.52
C GLN A 8 5.35 0.08 -9.57
N LEU A 9 4.24 -0.55 -9.98
CA LEU A 9 3.54 -1.57 -9.20
C LEU A 9 4.41 -2.81 -9.01
N GLU A 10 5.05 -3.30 -10.08
CA GLU A 10 5.96 -4.45 -10.00
C GLU A 10 7.10 -4.18 -9.01
N TRP A 11 7.72 -3.02 -9.07
CA TRP A 11 8.80 -2.62 -8.17
C TRP A 11 8.32 -2.57 -6.71
N LEU A 12 7.18 -1.92 -6.45
CA LEU A 12 6.61 -1.85 -5.11
C LEU A 12 6.29 -3.24 -4.56
N ILE A 13 5.63 -4.09 -5.36
CA ILE A 13 5.23 -5.44 -4.95
C ILE A 13 6.48 -6.28 -4.65
N ARG A 14 7.51 -6.22 -5.49
CA ARG A 14 8.79 -6.91 -5.26
C ARG A 14 9.43 -6.50 -3.95
N ARG A 15 9.57 -5.18 -3.71
CA ARG A 15 10.09 -4.66 -2.45
C ARG A 15 9.21 -5.04 -1.25
N HIS A 16 7.91 -5.08 -1.45
CA HIS A 16 6.99 -5.55 -0.41
C HIS A 16 7.28 -7.01 -0.01
N PHE A 17 7.46 -7.92 -0.97
CA PHE A 17 7.78 -9.32 -0.68
C PHE A 17 9.16 -9.49 -0.04
N GLU A 18 10.17 -8.76 -0.51
CA GLU A 18 11.49 -8.74 0.11
C GLU A 18 11.41 -8.30 1.57
N ASN A 19 10.72 -7.18 1.84
CA ASN A 19 10.49 -6.69 3.20
C ASN A 19 9.68 -7.68 4.04
N LYS A 20 8.63 -8.29 3.48
CA LYS A 20 7.81 -9.29 4.16
C LYS A 20 8.67 -10.47 4.63
N ASN A 21 9.51 -11.01 3.75
CA ASN A 21 10.42 -12.10 4.10
C ASN A 21 11.40 -11.73 5.21
N ARG A 22 11.86 -10.48 5.24
CA ARG A 22 12.82 -9.97 6.24
C ARG A 22 12.15 -9.62 7.57
N LEU A 23 10.97 -8.99 7.54
CA LEU A 23 10.31 -8.39 8.71
C LEU A 23 9.34 -9.34 9.41
N HIS A 24 8.67 -10.22 8.68
CA HIS A 24 7.69 -11.14 9.25
C HIS A 24 8.27 -12.07 10.33
N PRO A 25 9.50 -12.65 10.17
CA PRO A 25 10.13 -13.44 11.23
C PRO A 25 10.42 -12.63 12.50
N GLN A 26 10.48 -11.30 12.42
CA GLN A 26 10.67 -10.39 13.54
C GLN A 26 9.35 -9.93 14.17
N GLY A 27 8.22 -10.51 13.75
CA GLY A 27 6.89 -10.13 14.21
C GLY A 27 6.42 -8.78 13.68
N ILE A 28 6.97 -8.30 12.55
CA ILE A 28 6.62 -6.99 11.98
C ILE A 28 5.83 -7.20 10.68
N LYS A 29 4.59 -6.72 10.65
CA LYS A 29 3.78 -6.70 9.44
C LYS A 29 4.20 -5.55 8.53
N ASN A 30 4.32 -5.83 7.25
CA ASN A 30 4.64 -4.86 6.22
C ASN A 30 3.37 -4.36 5.52
N LEU A 31 3.22 -3.05 5.38
CA LEU A 31 2.18 -2.39 4.60
C LEU A 31 2.79 -1.54 3.50
N SER A 32 2.10 -1.46 2.36
CA SER A 32 2.46 -0.59 1.24
C SER A 32 1.29 0.32 0.85
N LEU A 33 1.57 1.61 0.61
CA LEU A 33 0.58 2.59 0.15
C LEU A 33 0.72 2.83 -1.35
N ILE A 34 -0.41 2.94 -2.03
CA ILE A 34 -0.47 3.24 -3.46
C ILE A 34 -1.40 4.43 -3.67
N PHE A 35 -0.82 5.58 -4.03
CA PHE A 35 -1.60 6.77 -4.36
C PHE A 35 -1.95 6.76 -5.84
N ILE A 36 -3.26 6.72 -6.14
CA ILE A 36 -3.79 6.65 -7.50
C ILE A 36 -4.29 8.02 -7.98
N ASP A 37 -4.36 8.21 -9.29
CA ASP A 37 -4.78 9.46 -9.92
C ASP A 37 -6.32 9.65 -9.93
N ARG A 38 -7.08 8.55 -10.12
CA ARG A 38 -8.55 8.56 -10.19
C ARG A 38 -9.11 7.30 -9.56
N VAL A 39 -10.18 7.45 -8.79
CA VAL A 39 -10.91 6.31 -8.19
C VAL A 39 -11.41 5.35 -9.28
N ALA A 40 -11.87 5.86 -10.42
CA ALA A 40 -12.35 5.06 -11.54
C ALA A 40 -11.27 4.08 -12.08
N ASN A 41 -9.99 4.41 -12.00
CA ASN A 41 -8.90 3.52 -12.42
C ASN A 41 -8.75 2.29 -11.51
N TYR A 42 -9.40 2.28 -10.35
CA TYR A 42 -9.41 1.15 -9.43
C TYR A 42 -10.80 0.53 -9.26
N MET A 43 -11.87 1.35 -9.25
CA MET A 43 -13.24 0.91 -8.90
C MET A 43 -14.19 0.77 -10.10
N SER A 44 -13.79 1.21 -11.30
CA SER A 44 -14.68 1.11 -12.47
C SER A 44 -15.08 -0.34 -12.75
N PRO A 45 -16.37 -0.63 -12.97
CA PRO A 45 -16.82 -1.96 -13.35
C PRO A 45 -16.36 -2.37 -14.75
N GLU A 46 -16.10 -1.40 -15.64
CA GLU A 46 -15.74 -1.66 -17.03
C GLU A 46 -14.23 -1.79 -17.21
N ARG A 47 -13.45 -0.87 -16.65
CA ARG A 47 -11.99 -0.81 -16.85
C ARG A 47 -11.24 -0.30 -15.62
N PRO A 48 -11.10 -1.11 -14.56
CA PRO A 48 -10.31 -0.75 -13.37
C PRO A 48 -8.81 -0.99 -13.63
N ILE A 49 -8.20 -0.16 -14.47
CA ILE A 49 -6.89 -0.43 -15.06
C ILE A 49 -5.78 -0.60 -14.03
N ILE A 50 -5.74 0.23 -12.96
CA ILE A 50 -4.72 0.10 -11.91
C ILE A 50 -4.92 -1.19 -11.12
N LYS A 51 -6.17 -1.58 -10.83
CA LYS A 51 -6.47 -2.84 -10.16
C LYS A 51 -6.03 -4.04 -11.00
N GLN A 52 -6.33 -4.04 -12.30
CA GLN A 52 -5.93 -5.12 -13.22
C GLN A 52 -4.40 -5.24 -13.33
N LEU A 53 -3.70 -4.11 -13.47
CA LEU A 53 -2.24 -4.09 -13.50
C LEU A 53 -1.64 -4.58 -12.19
N PHE A 54 -2.20 -4.17 -11.05
CA PHE A 54 -1.74 -4.64 -9.74
C PHE A 54 -1.92 -6.16 -9.61
N GLU A 55 -3.10 -6.69 -9.89
CA GLU A 55 -3.38 -8.12 -9.78
C GLU A 55 -2.50 -8.96 -10.72
N GLN A 56 -2.25 -8.48 -11.93
CA GLN A 56 -1.32 -9.11 -12.87
C GLN A 56 0.10 -9.13 -12.28
N LYS A 57 0.63 -7.97 -11.87
CA LYS A 57 1.99 -7.86 -11.33
C LYS A 57 2.17 -8.59 -10.01
N TYR A 58 1.12 -8.62 -9.18
CA TYR A 58 1.12 -9.41 -7.96
C TYR A 58 1.31 -10.90 -8.25
N ARG A 59 0.60 -11.48 -9.25
CA ARG A 59 0.77 -12.88 -9.64
C ARG A 59 2.18 -13.18 -10.13
N GLU A 60 2.70 -12.32 -11.00
CA GLU A 60 4.04 -12.47 -11.56
C GLU A 60 5.10 -12.50 -10.44
N VAL A 61 5.09 -11.51 -9.57
CA VAL A 61 6.05 -11.42 -8.47
C VAL A 61 5.82 -12.50 -7.40
N TYR A 62 4.55 -12.79 -7.06
CA TYR A 62 4.24 -13.86 -6.11
C TYR A 62 4.84 -15.21 -6.55
N ALA A 63 4.71 -15.55 -7.83
CA ALA A 63 5.26 -16.78 -8.38
C ALA A 63 6.79 -16.85 -8.24
N GLU A 64 7.48 -15.75 -8.43
CA GLU A 64 8.95 -15.68 -8.25
C GLU A 64 9.37 -15.97 -6.80
N PHE A 65 8.60 -15.47 -5.82
CA PHE A 65 8.90 -15.66 -4.39
C PHE A 65 8.35 -16.96 -3.81
N ASN A 66 7.52 -17.73 -4.55
CA ASN A 66 6.84 -18.93 -4.07
C ASN A 66 7.01 -20.11 -5.03
N ASP A 67 8.19 -20.31 -5.59
CA ASP A 67 8.56 -21.47 -6.43
C ASP A 67 7.59 -21.72 -7.60
N GLY A 68 7.11 -20.67 -8.24
CA GLY A 68 6.19 -20.74 -9.38
C GLY A 68 4.73 -20.96 -9.02
N LYS A 69 4.37 -21.05 -7.72
CA LYS A 69 2.98 -21.20 -7.28
C LYS A 69 2.19 -19.93 -7.61
N GLN A 70 0.91 -20.10 -7.95
CA GLN A 70 0.01 -19.00 -8.24
C GLN A 70 -0.95 -18.76 -7.07
N PRO A 71 -1.17 -17.50 -6.68
CA PRO A 71 -2.18 -17.16 -5.69
C PRO A 71 -3.59 -17.27 -6.31
N SER A 72 -4.60 -17.56 -5.50
CA SER A 72 -5.98 -17.48 -5.96
C SER A 72 -6.44 -16.03 -6.11
N ASP A 73 -7.50 -15.79 -6.89
CA ASP A 73 -8.09 -14.46 -7.05
C ASP A 73 -8.58 -13.89 -5.71
N SER A 74 -9.11 -14.77 -4.86
CA SER A 74 -9.58 -14.39 -3.52
C SER A 74 -8.42 -13.97 -2.60
N ASP A 75 -7.26 -14.65 -2.69
CA ASP A 75 -6.09 -14.28 -1.90
C ASP A 75 -5.54 -12.92 -2.33
N ILE A 76 -5.42 -12.68 -3.64
CA ILE A 76 -4.98 -11.38 -4.16
C ILE A 76 -5.93 -10.27 -3.74
N LEU A 77 -7.24 -10.51 -3.84
CA LEU A 77 -8.24 -9.52 -3.46
C LEU A 77 -8.19 -9.22 -1.95
N ALA A 78 -7.95 -10.23 -1.13
CA ALA A 78 -7.85 -10.07 0.33
C ALA A 78 -6.66 -9.20 0.76
N THR A 79 -5.56 -9.19 -0.01
CA THR A 79 -4.40 -8.32 0.29
C THR A 79 -4.64 -6.85 0.02
N GLN A 80 -5.72 -6.49 -0.70
CA GLN A 80 -6.02 -5.15 -1.15
C GLN A 80 -7.00 -4.46 -0.20
N GLY A 81 -6.56 -3.37 0.42
CA GLY A 81 -7.42 -2.40 1.08
C GLY A 81 -7.53 -1.12 0.26
N PHE A 82 -8.59 -0.35 0.41
CA PHE A 82 -8.72 0.93 -0.27
C PHE A 82 -9.39 1.96 0.60
N TYR A 83 -8.93 3.19 0.45
CA TYR A 83 -9.48 4.37 1.07
C TYR A 83 -9.71 5.44 0.02
N PHE A 84 -10.96 5.66 -0.34
CA PHE A 84 -11.35 6.73 -1.25
C PHE A 84 -12.32 7.66 -0.52
N ALA A 85 -11.97 8.93 -0.40
CA ALA A 85 -12.86 9.92 0.18
C ALA A 85 -14.17 9.95 -0.61
N LYS A 86 -15.31 9.91 0.10
CA LYS A 86 -16.63 10.05 -0.53
C LYS A 86 -16.69 11.39 -1.24
N THR A 87 -16.85 11.36 -2.56
CA THR A 87 -17.33 12.55 -3.28
C THR A 87 -18.77 12.83 -2.84
N THR A 88 -19.15 14.10 -2.80
CA THR A 88 -20.50 14.57 -2.42
C THR A 88 -21.65 14.02 -3.28
N GLN A 89 -21.38 13.14 -4.22
CA GLN A 89 -22.33 12.53 -5.15
C GLN A 89 -22.39 10.99 -5.06
N GLY A 90 -22.16 10.40 -3.91
CA GLY A 90 -22.74 9.09 -3.52
C GLY A 90 -22.66 7.89 -4.48
N GLU A 91 -21.83 7.88 -5.52
CA GLU A 91 -21.74 6.78 -6.48
C GLU A 91 -20.72 5.73 -6.02
N TYR A 92 -21.14 4.90 -5.07
CA TYR A 92 -20.56 3.59 -4.85
C TYR A 92 -21.64 2.55 -5.13
N THR A 93 -21.32 1.56 -5.99
CA THR A 93 -22.18 0.49 -6.46
C THR A 93 -23.30 0.09 -5.50
N ASP A 94 -24.56 0.17 -5.99
CA ASP A 94 -25.82 -0.20 -5.32
C ASP A 94 -25.98 -1.68 -4.92
N LYS A 95 -24.89 -2.41 -4.69
CA LYS A 95 -24.95 -3.78 -4.17
C LYS A 95 -24.62 -3.73 -2.68
N GLU A 96 -25.62 -3.95 -1.85
CA GLU A 96 -25.56 -3.94 -0.37
C GLU A 96 -24.38 -4.72 0.21
N ASP A 97 -24.04 -5.89 -0.35
CA ASP A 97 -22.93 -6.73 0.07
C ASP A 97 -21.55 -6.11 -0.23
N ALA A 98 -21.41 -5.41 -1.35
CA ALA A 98 -20.18 -4.70 -1.71
C ALA A 98 -19.98 -3.46 -0.83
N CYS A 99 -21.05 -2.75 -0.49
CA CYS A 99 -21.02 -1.62 0.44
C CYS A 99 -20.64 -2.06 1.85
N ARG A 100 -21.15 -3.21 2.31
CA ARG A 100 -20.85 -3.74 3.64
C ARG A 100 -19.39 -4.15 3.76
N LYS A 101 -18.88 -4.92 2.79
CA LYS A 101 -17.48 -5.34 2.76
C LYS A 101 -16.51 -4.16 2.64
N ASN A 102 -16.87 -3.16 1.84
CA ASN A 102 -16.10 -1.93 1.70
C ASN A 102 -16.07 -1.13 3.00
N LYS A 103 -17.18 -1.13 3.76
CA LYS A 103 -17.25 -0.46 5.06
C LYS A 103 -16.33 -1.14 6.08
N GLU A 104 -16.30 -2.47 6.13
CA GLU A 104 -15.41 -3.21 7.03
C GLU A 104 -13.94 -2.93 6.73
N ILE A 105 -13.53 -2.97 5.46
CA ILE A 105 -12.16 -2.61 5.02
C ILE A 105 -11.82 -1.16 5.42
N PHE A 106 -12.76 -0.26 5.21
CA PHE A 106 -12.62 1.15 5.52
C PHE A 106 -12.45 1.39 7.02
N ASP A 107 -13.29 0.72 7.84
CA ASP A 107 -13.23 0.79 9.29
C ASP A 107 -11.92 0.19 9.83
N GLU A 108 -11.42 -0.89 9.23
CA GLU A 108 -10.14 -1.49 9.59
C GLU A 108 -8.98 -0.53 9.32
N ILE A 109 -8.94 0.08 8.12
CA ILE A 109 -7.88 1.01 7.74
C ILE A 109 -7.88 2.26 8.63
N LEU A 110 -9.05 2.83 8.94
CA LEU A 110 -9.16 4.10 9.65
C LEU A 110 -9.16 3.98 11.17
N HIS A 111 -9.89 3.00 11.69
CA HIS A 111 -10.25 2.96 13.10
C HIS A 111 -9.64 1.78 13.85
N ASN A 112 -9.26 0.70 13.15
CA ASN A 112 -8.72 -0.48 13.79
C ASN A 112 -7.26 -0.76 13.40
N LYS A 113 -6.38 0.17 13.81
CA LYS A 113 -4.94 0.06 13.53
C LYS A 113 -4.32 -1.24 14.06
N GLN A 114 -4.77 -1.71 15.22
CA GLN A 114 -4.24 -2.94 15.81
C GLN A 114 -4.53 -4.15 14.93
N ARG A 115 -5.78 -4.25 14.43
CA ARG A 115 -6.14 -5.32 13.50
C ARG A 115 -5.37 -5.22 12.20
N LEU A 116 -5.27 -4.02 11.61
CA LEU A 116 -4.52 -3.80 10.37
C LEU A 116 -3.05 -4.20 10.50
N LEU A 117 -2.46 -4.02 11.68
CA LEU A 117 -1.07 -4.38 11.99
C LEU A 117 -0.90 -5.86 12.40
N SER A 118 -1.99 -6.56 12.71
CA SER A 118 -1.97 -7.98 13.03
C SER A 118 -1.74 -8.82 11.78
N PHE A 119 -1.05 -9.96 11.93
CA PHE A 119 -0.94 -10.97 10.88
C PHE A 119 -2.28 -11.64 10.54
N GLU A 120 -3.31 -11.49 11.37
CA GLU A 120 -4.66 -11.98 11.10
C GLU A 120 -5.37 -11.17 9.99
N SER A 121 -4.99 -9.90 9.81
CA SER A 121 -5.51 -9.11 8.70
C SER A 121 -4.77 -9.48 7.42
N PRO A 122 -5.48 -9.82 6.35
CA PRO A 122 -4.85 -10.11 5.06
C PRO A 122 -4.41 -8.84 4.31
N ILE A 123 -4.88 -7.64 4.72
CA ILE A 123 -4.59 -6.38 4.01
C ILE A 123 -3.09 -6.07 4.12
N GLU A 124 -2.45 -5.89 2.98
CA GLU A 124 -1.03 -5.56 2.83
C GLU A 124 -0.79 -4.34 1.94
N PHE A 125 -1.68 -4.09 0.97
CA PHE A 125 -1.60 -2.97 0.03
C PHE A 125 -2.82 -2.07 0.17
N ILE A 126 -2.59 -0.79 0.41
CA ILE A 126 -3.66 0.20 0.63
C ILE A 126 -3.67 1.20 -0.52
N PHE A 127 -4.76 1.25 -1.27
CA PHE A 127 -4.97 2.19 -2.37
C PHE A 127 -5.69 3.44 -1.86
N SER A 128 -5.19 4.62 -2.25
CA SER A 128 -5.80 5.90 -1.91
C SER A 128 -5.73 6.88 -3.07
N HIS A 129 -6.81 7.64 -3.29
CA HIS A 129 -6.86 8.68 -4.33
C HIS A 129 -6.32 10.04 -3.82
N SER A 130 -6.56 10.34 -2.58
CA SER A 130 -6.06 11.54 -1.92
C SER A 130 -5.27 11.15 -0.68
N ALA A 131 -4.50 12.06 -0.13
CA ALA A 131 -3.89 11.80 1.16
C ALA A 131 -4.97 11.26 2.10
N LEU A 132 -4.80 10.03 2.57
CA LEU A 132 -5.57 9.46 3.67
C LEU A 132 -5.80 10.56 4.70
N GLY A 133 -7.02 10.76 5.17
CA GLY A 133 -7.47 11.92 5.92
C GLY A 133 -6.44 12.49 6.90
N VAL A 134 -6.53 13.78 7.18
CA VAL A 134 -5.61 14.44 8.13
C VAL A 134 -5.57 13.64 9.44
N GLY A 135 -4.37 13.21 9.85
CA GLY A 135 -4.19 12.43 11.07
C GLY A 135 -4.11 10.90 10.88
N TRP A 136 -4.35 10.34 9.69
CA TRP A 136 -4.06 8.93 9.47
C TRP A 136 -2.55 8.70 9.45
N ASP A 137 -2.08 7.86 10.32
CA ASP A 137 -0.72 7.37 10.41
C ASP A 137 -0.71 5.88 10.73
N ASN A 138 0.21 5.15 10.14
CA ASN A 138 0.45 3.75 10.48
C ASN A 138 1.96 3.52 10.53
N PRO A 139 2.47 2.94 11.64
CA PRO A 139 3.91 2.80 11.82
C PRO A 139 4.56 1.80 10.86
N ASN A 140 3.80 0.87 10.30
CA ASN A 140 4.34 -0.23 9.50
C ASN A 140 4.18 -0.02 7.99
N VAL A 141 4.21 1.22 7.53
CA VAL A 141 4.26 1.53 6.09
C VAL A 141 5.72 1.55 5.65
N PHE A 142 6.13 0.58 4.85
CA PHE A 142 7.49 0.43 4.35
C PHE A 142 7.65 0.71 2.86
N GLY A 143 6.54 0.85 2.14
CA GLY A 143 6.54 1.14 0.72
C GLY A 143 5.48 2.16 0.34
N ILE A 144 5.83 3.09 -0.54
CA ILE A 144 4.89 4.07 -1.11
C ILE A 144 5.12 4.15 -2.60
N ALA A 145 4.06 3.93 -3.39
CA ALA A 145 4.07 4.22 -4.82
C ALA A 145 3.09 5.36 -5.12
N THR A 146 3.54 6.30 -5.95
CA THR A 146 2.73 7.43 -6.38
C THR A 146 2.44 7.30 -7.88
N LEU A 147 1.23 6.84 -8.22
CA LEU A 147 0.76 6.67 -9.60
C LEU A 147 0.05 7.92 -10.13
N ASN A 148 -0.15 8.93 -9.28
CA ASN A 148 -0.72 10.22 -9.65
C ASN A 148 0.38 11.19 -10.08
N GLU A 149 0.05 12.10 -10.99
CA GLU A 149 0.89 13.23 -11.35
C GLU A 149 0.60 14.37 -10.38
N SER A 150 1.50 14.60 -9.43
CA SER A 150 1.41 15.74 -8.51
C SER A 150 2.66 16.59 -8.59
N TYR A 151 2.48 17.86 -8.94
CA TYR A 151 3.55 18.87 -8.95
C TYR A 151 3.68 19.58 -7.59
N SER A 152 2.75 19.34 -6.65
CA SER A 152 2.77 19.97 -5.33
C SER A 152 3.78 19.31 -4.40
N GLU A 153 4.82 20.02 -4.03
CA GLU A 153 5.81 19.59 -3.03
C GLU A 153 5.17 19.26 -1.68
N ASN A 154 4.21 20.08 -1.25
CA ASN A 154 3.50 19.86 0.01
C ASN A 154 2.74 18.52 0.01
N LYS A 155 2.11 18.18 -1.12
CA LYS A 155 1.41 16.89 -1.26
C LYS A 155 2.38 15.74 -1.21
N LYS A 156 3.51 15.81 -1.91
CA LYS A 156 4.57 14.79 -1.87
C LYS A 156 5.13 14.60 -0.46
N ARG A 157 5.42 15.69 0.24
CA ARG A 157 5.88 15.63 1.64
C ARG A 157 4.85 14.97 2.57
N GLN A 158 3.57 15.25 2.38
CA GLN A 158 2.49 14.63 3.15
C GLN A 158 2.34 13.14 2.84
N GLU A 159 2.50 12.71 1.59
CA GLU A 159 2.48 11.31 1.18
C GLU A 159 3.65 10.54 1.78
N ILE A 160 4.88 11.06 1.64
CA ILE A 160 6.09 10.46 2.21
C ILE A 160 6.01 10.39 3.74
N GLY A 161 5.55 11.47 4.38
CA GLY A 161 5.41 11.53 5.84
C GLY A 161 4.54 10.42 6.45
N ARG A 162 3.73 9.73 5.65
CA ARG A 162 2.93 8.57 6.09
C ARG A 162 3.77 7.34 6.42
N GLY A 163 4.91 7.18 5.74
CA GLY A 163 5.83 6.07 5.98
C GLY A 163 6.98 6.38 6.93
N LEU A 164 7.10 7.62 7.40
CA LEU A 164 8.19 8.03 8.30
C LEU A 164 7.80 7.81 9.77
N ARG A 165 7.58 6.56 10.16
CA ARG A 165 7.26 6.15 11.53
C ARG A 165 8.11 4.96 11.94
N ILE A 166 8.47 4.90 13.21
CA ILE A 166 9.11 3.73 13.79
C ILE A 166 8.09 2.61 13.85
N CYS A 167 8.42 1.45 13.26
CA CYS A 167 7.52 0.32 13.19
C CYS A 167 7.25 -0.31 14.56
N VAL A 168 6.17 -1.10 14.62
CA VAL A 168 5.80 -1.88 15.79
C VAL A 168 5.71 -3.36 15.44
N ASN A 169 6.03 -4.22 16.41
CA ASN A 169 5.86 -5.67 16.30
C ASN A 169 4.43 -6.11 16.67
N GLN A 170 4.17 -7.41 16.65
CA GLN A 170 2.85 -7.98 17.01
C GLN A 170 2.46 -7.75 18.47
N SER A 171 3.40 -7.46 19.35
CA SER A 171 3.13 -7.07 20.75
C SER A 171 2.81 -5.58 20.92
N GLY A 172 2.87 -4.79 19.83
CA GLY A 172 2.66 -3.34 19.87
C GLY A 172 3.88 -2.55 20.33
N GLU A 173 5.03 -3.19 20.48
CA GLU A 173 6.28 -2.56 20.87
C GLU A 173 6.98 -1.93 19.68
N ARG A 174 7.56 -0.74 19.87
CA ARG A 174 8.35 -0.07 18.83
C ARG A 174 9.70 -0.76 18.65
N VAL A 175 10.06 -1.01 17.39
CA VAL A 175 11.33 -1.63 17.02
C VAL A 175 12.24 -0.55 16.43
N TYR A 176 13.33 -0.28 17.13
CA TYR A 176 14.31 0.75 16.75
C TYR A 176 15.48 0.12 16.02
N ASP A 177 16.00 0.83 15.04
CA ASP A 177 17.30 0.51 14.47
C ASP A 177 18.42 0.94 15.39
N ASN A 178 19.48 0.15 15.45
CA ASN A 178 20.72 0.53 16.13
C ASN A 178 21.62 1.24 15.11
N TYR A 179 22.30 2.31 15.51
CA TYR A 179 23.27 3.02 14.68
C TYR A 179 24.47 2.15 14.24
N GLU A 180 24.72 1.03 14.93
CA GLU A 180 25.74 0.04 14.58
C GLU A 180 25.24 -0.97 13.53
N THR A 181 23.91 -1.03 13.27
CA THR A 181 23.33 -1.93 12.30
C THR A 181 23.68 -1.45 10.88
N PRO A 182 24.25 -2.29 10.02
CA PRO A 182 24.48 -1.95 8.62
C PRO A 182 23.21 -1.43 7.94
N GLU A 183 23.35 -0.46 7.02
CA GLU A 183 22.20 0.20 6.39
C GLU A 183 21.26 -0.79 5.72
N GLU A 184 21.80 -1.82 5.09
CA GLU A 184 21.03 -2.89 4.43
C GLU A 184 20.20 -3.75 5.39
N GLU A 185 20.58 -3.79 6.68
CA GLU A 185 19.92 -4.57 7.74
C GLU A 185 18.93 -3.72 8.56
N GLN A 186 18.92 -2.41 8.39
CA GLN A 186 18.01 -1.52 9.11
C GLN A 186 16.55 -1.85 8.81
N ILE A 187 15.74 -1.84 9.88
CA ILE A 187 14.32 -2.22 9.82
C ILE A 187 13.47 -1.07 9.28
N ASN A 188 13.67 0.15 9.81
CA ASN A 188 12.81 1.30 9.53
C ASN A 188 13.17 2.02 8.22
N GLN A 189 13.26 1.27 7.12
CA GLN A 189 13.56 1.81 5.80
C GLN A 189 12.26 2.00 5.00
N LEU A 190 12.01 3.22 4.52
CA LEU A 190 10.92 3.54 3.63
C LEU A 190 11.39 3.49 2.17
N THR A 191 10.77 2.64 1.37
CA THR A 191 10.94 2.62 -0.08
C THR A 191 9.90 3.51 -0.75
N ILE A 192 10.34 4.46 -1.56
CA ILE A 192 9.46 5.31 -2.37
C ILE A 192 9.66 4.94 -3.83
N VAL A 193 8.57 4.54 -4.50
CA VAL A 193 8.55 4.33 -5.95
C VAL A 193 8.00 5.60 -6.59
N PRO A 194 8.88 6.44 -7.15
CA PRO A 194 8.50 7.76 -7.62
C PRO A 194 7.75 7.71 -8.94
N ASN A 195 7.02 8.77 -9.24
CA ASN A 195 6.62 9.12 -10.60
C ASN A 195 7.67 10.06 -11.24
N GLU A 196 7.49 10.37 -12.53
CA GLU A 196 8.43 11.23 -13.29
C GLU A 196 8.68 12.61 -12.64
N THR A 197 7.77 13.10 -11.79
CA THR A 197 7.89 14.40 -11.14
C THR A 197 8.73 14.39 -9.86
N TYR A 198 9.13 13.21 -9.37
CA TYR A 198 9.94 13.10 -8.14
C TYR A 198 11.42 13.43 -8.33
N GLU A 199 11.97 13.29 -9.54
CA GLU A 199 13.36 13.68 -9.81
C GLU A 199 13.60 15.17 -9.50
N THR A 200 12.62 16.02 -9.83
CA THR A 200 12.69 17.46 -9.56
C THR A 200 12.52 17.79 -8.07
N PHE A 201 11.86 16.91 -7.31
CA PHE A 201 11.64 17.11 -5.88
C PHE A 201 12.84 16.66 -5.02
N ALA A 202 13.59 15.66 -5.49
CA ALA A 202 14.73 15.09 -4.74
C ALA A 202 16.03 15.88 -4.91
N ARG A 203 16.08 16.86 -5.80
CA ARG A 203 17.19 17.80 -6.02
C ARG A 203 17.00 19.08 -5.20
#